data_fb9a2f430b11d80118bb8b43a9684b21
#
_entry.id   fb9a2f430b11d80118bb8b43a9684b21
#
_cell.length_a   1.000
_cell.length_b   1.000
_cell.length_c   1.000
_cell.angle_alpha   90.00
_cell.angle_beta   90.00
_cell.angle_gamma   90.00
#
_symmetry.space_group_name_H-M   'P 1'
#
loop_
_entity.id
_entity.type
_entity.pdbx_description
1 polymer ?
#
loop_
_entity_poly.entity_id
_entity_poly.type
_entity_poly.pdbx_seq_one_letter_code
_entity_poly.pdbx_strand_id
1 'polypeptide(L)'
;MNDSDGMVFVAHWTHTPENCPGRSKEGATMLNEFWARRDLAAKKGVKILSAYVAATEHTYYITVQAKDYQALLEFFEPLAPTQTGAIHPVTTMDEWTKHIDPKRK
;
A
#
# COMPACT_ATOMS: atom_id res chain seq x y z
N MET A 1 7.55 -10.35 -12.89
CA MET A 1 7.73 -10.03 -11.46
C MET A 1 8.63 -11.08 -10.85
N ASN A 2 9.56 -10.66 -10.03
CA ASN A 2 10.53 -11.57 -9.43
C ASN A 2 10.08 -11.98 -8.03
N ASP A 3 9.87 -13.28 -7.83
CA ASP A 3 9.44 -13.82 -6.54
C ASP A 3 10.42 -13.49 -5.41
N SER A 4 11.71 -13.28 -5.73
CA SER A 4 12.71 -12.94 -4.73
C SER A 4 12.46 -11.57 -4.08
N ASP A 5 11.67 -10.70 -4.72
CA ASP A 5 11.32 -9.39 -4.18
C ASP A 5 10.04 -9.42 -3.36
N GLY A 6 9.40 -10.58 -3.28
CA GLY A 6 8.23 -10.77 -2.45
C GLY A 6 6.92 -10.70 -3.21
N MET A 7 5.85 -10.72 -2.43
CA MET A 7 4.50 -10.67 -2.96
C MET A 7 4.06 -9.24 -3.21
N VAL A 8 3.09 -9.08 -4.09
CA VAL A 8 2.49 -7.78 -4.37
C VAL A 8 1.17 -7.64 -3.61
N PHE A 9 0.96 -6.46 -3.05
CA PHE A 9 -0.25 -6.14 -2.30
C PHE A 9 -0.81 -4.83 -2.82
N VAL A 10 -2.14 -4.75 -2.89
CA VAL A 10 -2.83 -3.48 -3.13
C VAL A 10 -3.43 -3.05 -1.80
N ALA A 11 -2.99 -1.91 -1.31
CA ALA A 11 -3.49 -1.33 -0.07
C ALA A 11 -4.39 -0.15 -0.41
N HIS A 12 -5.54 -0.08 0.25
CA HIS A 12 -6.33 1.14 0.19
C HIS A 12 -6.66 1.58 1.61
N TRP A 13 -6.54 2.88 1.83
CA TRP A 13 -6.76 3.49 3.13
C TRP A 13 -7.73 4.64 2.95
N THR A 14 -8.76 4.65 3.78
CA THR A 14 -9.78 5.69 3.71
C THR A 14 -9.96 6.32 5.09
N HIS A 15 -10.41 7.55 5.11
CA HIS A 15 -10.65 8.30 6.33
C HIS A 15 -11.91 9.14 6.16
N THR A 16 -12.50 9.52 7.30
CA THR A 16 -13.66 10.41 7.29
C THR A 16 -13.19 11.83 6.95
N PRO A 17 -14.11 12.70 6.50
CA PRO A 17 -13.76 14.10 6.27
C PRO A 17 -13.14 14.78 7.49
N GLU A 18 -13.58 14.40 8.71
CA GLU A 18 -13.04 14.96 9.95
C GLU A 18 -11.59 14.61 10.16
N ASN A 19 -11.17 13.44 9.69
CA ASN A 19 -9.79 12.95 9.83
C ASN A 19 -8.95 13.17 8.60
N CYS A 20 -9.45 13.94 7.63
CA CYS A 20 -8.70 14.20 6.40
C CYS A 20 -7.38 14.93 6.71
N PRO A 21 -6.23 14.37 6.29
CA PRO A 21 -4.95 15.03 6.54
C PRO A 21 -4.88 16.45 6.00
N GLY A 22 -5.63 16.76 4.94
CA GLY A 22 -5.66 18.10 4.39
C GLY A 22 -6.39 19.13 5.23
N ARG A 23 -7.11 18.71 6.29
CA ARG A 23 -7.90 19.62 7.11
C ARG A 23 -7.13 20.25 8.25
N SER A 24 -6.02 19.66 8.66
CA SER A 24 -5.29 20.15 9.82
C SER A 24 -3.79 20.10 9.56
N LYS A 25 -3.09 20.94 10.31
CA LYS A 25 -1.64 20.98 10.25
C LYS A 25 -1.04 19.66 10.77
N GLU A 26 -1.63 19.12 11.84
CA GLU A 26 -1.16 17.85 12.39
C GLU A 26 -1.37 16.70 11.41
N GLY A 27 -2.51 16.69 10.74
CA GLY A 27 -2.80 15.66 9.76
C GLY A 27 -1.85 15.72 8.57
N ALA A 28 -1.60 16.92 8.06
CA ALA A 28 -0.67 17.11 6.95
C ALA A 28 0.75 16.68 7.35
N THR A 29 1.18 17.04 8.57
CA THR A 29 2.49 16.64 9.08
C THR A 29 2.59 15.12 9.15
N MET A 30 1.57 14.45 9.72
CA MET A 30 1.57 13.00 9.84
C MET A 30 1.65 12.33 8.47
N LEU A 31 0.88 12.80 7.50
CA LEU A 31 0.89 12.19 6.17
C LEU A 31 2.24 12.39 5.48
N ASN A 32 2.81 13.58 5.60
CA ASN A 32 4.12 13.85 5.00
C ASN A 32 5.23 13.01 5.65
N GLU A 33 5.18 12.83 6.95
CA GLU A 33 6.14 11.98 7.66
C GLU A 33 5.98 10.51 7.25
N PHE A 34 4.74 10.04 7.13
CA PHE A 34 4.47 8.69 6.63
C PHE A 34 5.09 8.51 5.25
N TRP A 35 4.82 9.43 4.34
CA TRP A 35 5.29 9.31 2.96
C TRP A 35 6.81 9.42 2.86
N ALA A 36 7.43 10.23 3.74
CA ALA A 36 8.89 10.39 3.77
C ALA A 36 9.60 9.11 4.20
N ARG A 37 8.90 8.17 4.85
CA ARG A 37 9.49 6.90 5.30
C ARG A 37 9.66 5.88 4.18
N ARG A 38 9.31 6.23 2.95
CA ARG A 38 9.42 5.30 1.80
C ARG A 38 10.81 4.71 1.64
N ASP A 39 11.84 5.53 1.79
CA ASP A 39 13.22 5.08 1.60
C ASP A 39 13.63 4.09 2.68
N LEU A 40 13.22 4.35 3.92
CA LEU A 40 13.49 3.42 5.02
C LEU A 40 12.73 2.12 4.80
N ALA A 41 11.48 2.20 4.35
CA ALA A 41 10.68 1.01 4.05
C ALA A 41 11.35 0.19 2.95
N ALA A 42 11.89 0.84 1.92
CA ALA A 42 12.59 0.15 0.83
C ALA A 42 13.78 -0.66 1.37
N LYS A 43 14.50 -0.10 2.35
CA LYS A 43 15.62 -0.81 2.96
C LYS A 43 15.16 -2.03 3.75
N LYS A 44 13.92 -2.04 4.19
CA LYS A 44 13.33 -3.18 4.90
C LYS A 44 12.58 -4.12 3.97
N GLY A 45 12.71 -3.94 2.66
CA GLY A 45 12.10 -4.82 1.68
C GLY A 45 10.67 -4.47 1.29
N VAL A 46 10.22 -3.26 1.61
CA VAL A 46 8.90 -2.77 1.21
C VAL A 46 9.06 -1.76 0.08
N LYS A 47 8.68 -2.15 -1.12
CA LYS A 47 8.87 -1.35 -2.32
C LYS A 47 7.53 -0.83 -2.82
N ILE A 48 7.42 0.48 -2.98
CA ILE A 48 6.20 1.10 -3.52
C ILE A 48 6.24 1.01 -5.05
N LEU A 49 5.25 0.37 -5.63
CA LEU A 49 5.14 0.23 -7.08
C LEU A 49 4.29 1.35 -7.68
N SER A 50 3.26 1.78 -6.97
CA SER A 50 2.43 2.90 -7.39
C SER A 50 1.72 3.47 -6.17
N ALA A 51 1.35 4.74 -6.24
CA ALA A 51 0.61 5.37 -5.16
C ALA A 51 -0.23 6.50 -5.75
N TYR A 52 -1.52 6.45 -5.47
CA TYR A 52 -2.47 7.43 -5.96
C TYR A 52 -3.43 7.79 -4.84
N VAL A 53 -3.94 9.00 -4.89
CA VAL A 53 -4.97 9.45 -3.95
C VAL A 53 -6.19 9.91 -4.74
N ALA A 54 -7.36 9.37 -4.37
CA ALA A 54 -8.64 9.86 -4.84
C ALA A 54 -9.12 10.87 -3.80
N ALA A 55 -8.73 12.12 -3.96
CA ALA A 55 -8.90 13.14 -2.92
C ALA A 55 -10.37 13.37 -2.58
N THR A 56 -11.26 13.30 -3.56
CA THR A 56 -12.69 13.50 -3.32
C THR A 56 -13.35 12.34 -2.58
N GLU A 57 -12.70 11.17 -2.59
CA GLU A 57 -13.19 9.98 -1.88
C GLU A 57 -12.46 9.76 -0.57
N HIS A 58 -11.49 10.61 -0.24
CA HIS A 58 -10.67 10.45 0.96
C HIS A 58 -10.02 9.07 1.04
N THR A 59 -9.52 8.57 -0.11
CA THR A 59 -8.98 7.21 -0.21
C THR A 59 -7.64 7.22 -0.92
N TYR A 60 -6.69 6.45 -0.39
CA TYR A 60 -5.39 6.21 -1.02
C TYR A 60 -5.37 4.81 -1.61
N TYR A 61 -4.73 4.67 -2.77
CA TYR A 61 -4.51 3.38 -3.42
C TYR A 61 -3.01 3.21 -3.62
N ILE A 62 -2.41 2.30 -2.88
CA ILE A 62 -0.96 2.13 -2.87
C ILE A 62 -0.66 0.66 -3.17
N THR A 63 0.11 0.43 -4.24
CA THR A 63 0.54 -0.93 -4.60
C THR A 63 1.98 -1.10 -4.13
N VAL A 64 2.22 -2.15 -3.37
CA VAL A 64 3.54 -2.40 -2.78
C VAL A 64 3.97 -3.83 -3.04
N GLN A 65 5.27 -4.05 -3.00
CA GLN A 65 5.86 -5.38 -3.06
C GLN A 65 6.66 -5.57 -1.79
N ALA A 66 6.46 -6.68 -1.10
CA ALA A 66 7.11 -6.94 0.17
C ALA A 66 7.31 -8.43 0.39
N LYS A 67 8.47 -8.80 0.94
CA LYS A 67 8.77 -10.19 1.33
C LYS A 67 8.21 -10.52 2.69
N ASP A 68 8.06 -9.50 3.54
CA ASP A 68 7.71 -9.66 4.94
C ASP A 68 6.46 -8.83 5.24
N TYR A 69 5.39 -9.52 5.58
CA TYR A 69 4.12 -8.86 5.87
C TYR A 69 4.23 -7.95 7.10
N GLN A 70 5.05 -8.34 8.11
CA GLN A 70 5.25 -7.52 9.29
C GLN A 70 5.88 -6.17 8.93
N ALA A 71 6.87 -6.17 8.04
CA ALA A 71 7.49 -4.92 7.58
C ALA A 71 6.48 -4.04 6.84
N LEU A 72 5.58 -4.67 6.08
CA LEU A 72 4.52 -3.97 5.38
C LEU A 72 3.56 -3.29 6.36
N LEU A 73 3.16 -4.01 7.41
CA LEU A 73 2.29 -3.46 8.45
C LEU A 73 2.96 -2.29 9.17
N GLU A 74 4.25 -2.42 9.45
CA GLU A 74 5.00 -1.33 10.11
C GLU A 74 5.05 -0.07 9.25
N PHE A 75 5.16 -0.24 7.94
CA PHE A 75 5.15 0.91 7.04
C PHE A 75 3.81 1.66 7.11
N PHE A 76 2.70 0.94 7.11
CA PHE A 76 1.37 1.54 7.11
C PHE A 76 0.86 1.94 8.50
N GLU A 77 1.53 1.51 9.57
CA GLU A 77 1.06 1.75 10.93
C GLU A 77 0.70 3.20 11.25
N PRO A 78 1.47 4.22 10.79
CA PRO A 78 1.11 5.61 11.11
C PRO A 78 -0.27 6.04 10.63
N LEU A 79 -0.85 5.35 9.66
CA LEU A 79 -2.19 5.67 9.17
C LEU A 79 -3.29 5.09 10.04
N ALA A 80 -3.01 3.99 10.73
CA ALA A 80 -4.02 3.21 11.44
C ALA A 80 -4.84 3.99 12.47
N PRO A 81 -4.26 4.94 13.26
CA PRO A 81 -5.06 5.63 14.28
C PRO A 81 -6.21 6.46 13.74
N THR A 82 -6.10 6.98 12.52
CA THR A 82 -7.11 7.88 11.96
C THR A 82 -7.74 7.38 10.68
N GLN A 83 -7.28 6.23 10.17
CA GLN A 83 -7.77 5.73 8.89
C GLN A 83 -8.11 4.24 8.98
N THR A 84 -8.97 3.82 8.08
CA THR A 84 -9.34 2.42 7.94
C THR A 84 -8.73 1.90 6.64
N GLY A 85 -8.03 0.79 6.72
CA GLY A 85 -7.34 0.25 5.57
C GLY A 85 -7.59 -1.22 5.34
N ALA A 86 -7.31 -1.65 4.13
CA ALA A 86 -7.29 -3.05 3.75
C ALA A 86 -6.10 -3.27 2.85
N ILE A 87 -5.40 -4.38 3.06
CA ILE A 87 -4.22 -4.75 2.31
C ILE A 87 -4.50 -6.10 1.69
N HIS A 88 -4.54 -6.14 0.36
CA HIS A 88 -4.92 -7.33 -0.38
C HIS A 88 -3.73 -7.94 -1.10
N PRO A 89 -3.38 -9.21 -0.84
CA PRO A 89 -2.38 -9.87 -1.68
C PRO A 89 -2.98 -10.08 -3.07
N VAL A 90 -2.19 -9.79 -4.08
CA VAL A 90 -2.65 -9.87 -5.47
C VAL A 90 -1.60 -10.55 -6.33
N THR A 91 -2.02 -11.03 -7.49
CA THR A 91 -1.12 -11.50 -8.53
C THR A 91 -1.44 -10.73 -9.81
N THR A 92 -0.54 -10.80 -10.78
CA THR A 92 -0.79 -10.13 -12.06
C THR A 92 -1.81 -10.90 -12.87
N MET A 93 -2.48 -10.20 -13.78
CA MET A 93 -3.39 -10.88 -14.72
C MET A 93 -2.62 -11.89 -15.56
N ASP A 94 -1.39 -11.57 -15.95
CA ASP A 94 -0.59 -12.49 -16.76
C ASP A 94 -0.31 -13.79 -16.01
N GLU A 95 0.08 -13.71 -14.73
CA GLU A 95 0.31 -14.91 -13.94
C GLU A 95 -0.97 -15.70 -13.72
N TRP A 96 -2.06 -15.00 -13.43
CA TRP A 96 -3.34 -15.64 -13.20
C TRP A 96 -3.86 -16.35 -14.45
N THR A 97 -3.78 -15.68 -15.61
CA THR A 97 -4.26 -16.27 -16.86
C THR A 97 -3.43 -17.49 -17.27
N LYS A 98 -2.13 -17.49 -17.01
CA LYS A 98 -1.30 -18.68 -17.21
C LYS A 98 -1.74 -19.83 -16.31
N HIS A 99 -2.04 -19.51 -15.06
CA HIS A 99 -2.45 -20.53 -14.09
C HIS A 99 -3.73 -21.23 -14.50
N ILE A 100 -4.70 -20.47 -15.04
CA ILE A 100 -6.01 -21.04 -15.43
C ILE A 100 -6.06 -21.49 -16.89
N ASP A 101 -4.94 -21.38 -17.62
CA ASP A 101 -4.90 -21.80 -19.02
C ASP A 101 -5.20 -23.31 -19.11
N PRO A 102 -6.21 -23.75 -19.88
CA PRO A 102 -6.52 -25.17 -20.00
C PRO A 102 -5.40 -25.98 -20.66
N LYS A 103 -4.46 -25.33 -21.31
CA LYS A 103 -3.33 -25.98 -21.98
C LYS A 103 -2.07 -26.05 -21.13
N ARG A 104 -2.08 -25.51 -19.91
CA ARG A 104 -0.87 -25.36 -19.10
C ARG A 104 -0.25 -26.64 -18.60
N LYS A 105 -0.93 -27.68 -18.54
CA LYS A 105 -0.48 -28.97 -17.99
C LYS A 105 1.02 -29.29 -18.13
#